data_99fe2d307d9e8e99005d7fce15d91868
#
_entry.id   99fe2d307d9e8e99005d7fce15d91868
#
_cell.length_a   1.000
_cell.length_b   1.000
_cell.length_c   1.000
_cell.angle_alpha   90.00
_cell.angle_beta   90.00
_cell.angle_gamma   90.00
#
_symmetry.space_group_name_H-M   'P 1'
#
loop_
_entity.id
_entity.type
_entity.pdbx_description
1 polymer ?
#
loop_
_entity_poly.entity_id
_entity_poly.type
_entity_poly.pdbx_seq_one_letter_code
_entity_poly.pdbx_strand_id
1 'polypeptide(L)'
;KLLKEIPFYKFKVADFAGIDHVIISATGYTGSGGFEIYCKNSDVEQVWQQVFKAGSDYGIKPIGLAARDTLRLEMGYCLYGNDINDDTSPIEAGLGWITKF
;
A
#
# COMPACT_ATOMS: atom_id res chain seq x y z
N LYS A 1 10.43 -10.24 11.85
CA LYS A 1 9.66 -10.27 13.13
C LYS A 1 8.79 -9.02 13.24
N LEU A 2 9.34 -7.81 13.07
CA LEU A 2 8.63 -6.53 13.18
C LEU A 2 7.33 -6.48 12.34
N LEU A 3 7.37 -6.88 11.08
CA LEU A 3 6.22 -6.78 10.18
C LEU A 3 5.02 -7.65 10.61
N LYS A 4 5.28 -8.80 11.24
CA LYS A 4 4.22 -9.68 11.76
C LYS A 4 3.50 -9.10 12.99
N GLU A 5 4.06 -8.06 13.59
CA GLU A 5 3.52 -7.40 14.78
C GLU A 5 2.67 -6.19 14.46
N ILE A 6 2.55 -5.81 13.17
CA ILE A 6 1.72 -4.67 12.74
C ILE A 6 0.36 -5.21 12.29
N PRO A 7 -0.72 -4.97 13.06
CA PRO A 7 -2.06 -5.39 12.66
C PRO A 7 -2.53 -4.66 11.40
N PHE A 8 -3.45 -5.27 10.68
CA PHE A 8 -4.07 -4.65 9.51
C PHE A 8 -4.66 -3.26 9.85
N TYR A 9 -4.48 -2.29 8.98
CA TYR A 9 -4.83 -0.87 9.17
C TYR A 9 -4.10 -0.15 10.31
N LYS A 10 -2.95 -0.69 10.74
CA LYS A 10 -2.06 -0.03 11.69
C LYS A 10 -0.70 0.22 11.05
N PHE A 11 0.08 1.10 11.66
CA PHE A 11 1.45 1.38 11.26
C PHE A 11 2.39 1.39 12.45
N LYS A 12 3.66 1.27 12.16
CA LYS A 12 4.75 1.54 13.11
C LYS A 12 5.79 2.46 12.48
N VAL A 13 6.41 3.28 13.31
CA VAL A 13 7.65 3.98 12.97
C VAL A 13 8.80 3.13 13.48
N ALA A 14 9.73 2.80 12.62
CA ALA A 14 10.86 1.94 12.96
C ALA A 14 12.04 2.19 12.02
N ASP A 15 13.20 1.66 12.42
CA ASP A 15 14.36 1.60 11.54
C ASP A 15 14.13 0.53 10.46
N PHE A 16 14.32 0.91 9.22
CA PHE A 16 14.11 0.03 8.07
C PHE A 16 15.16 0.28 7.00
N ALA A 17 15.76 -0.79 6.48
CA ALA A 17 16.79 -0.71 5.44
C ALA A 17 18.00 0.15 5.82
N GLY A 18 18.31 0.28 7.12
CA GLY A 18 19.39 1.15 7.63
C GLY A 18 19.03 2.64 7.70
N ILE A 19 17.74 2.95 7.64
CA ILE A 19 17.19 4.31 7.72
C ILE A 19 16.31 4.41 8.94
N ASP A 20 16.50 5.47 9.72
CA ASP A 20 15.72 5.75 10.93
C ASP A 20 14.34 6.34 10.58
N HIS A 21 13.36 6.10 11.45
CA HIS A 21 12.05 6.75 11.39
C HIS A 21 11.25 6.52 10.10
N VAL A 22 11.37 5.33 9.52
CA VAL A 22 10.52 4.90 8.40
C VAL A 22 9.15 4.50 8.91
N ILE A 23 8.08 4.95 8.26
CA ILE A 23 6.72 4.51 8.57
C ILE A 23 6.44 3.24 7.75
N ILE A 24 6.07 2.18 8.44
CA ILE A 24 5.66 0.91 7.83
C ILE A 24 4.20 0.68 8.17
N SER A 25 3.34 0.72 7.19
CA SER A 25 1.89 0.58 7.35
C SER A 25 1.40 -0.76 6.78
N ALA A 26 0.62 -1.49 7.58
CA ALA A 26 -0.05 -2.72 7.14
C ALA A 26 -1.33 -2.37 6.36
N THR A 27 -1.17 -1.65 5.28
CA THR A 27 -2.19 -1.20 4.34
C THR A 27 -1.79 -1.54 2.91
N GLY A 28 -2.72 -1.42 1.99
CA GLY A 28 -2.47 -1.65 0.58
C GLY A 28 -3.74 -1.47 -0.24
N TYR A 29 -3.61 -1.58 -1.55
CA TYR A 29 -4.68 -1.32 -2.52
C TYR A 29 -4.82 -2.47 -3.53
N THR A 30 -4.40 -3.67 -3.14
CA THR A 30 -4.37 -4.84 -4.04
C THR A 30 -5.21 -6.02 -3.56
N GLY A 31 -5.73 -5.95 -2.33
CA GLY A 31 -6.46 -7.04 -1.70
C GLY A 31 -5.59 -8.23 -1.26
N SER A 32 -4.30 -8.20 -1.53
CA SER A 32 -3.39 -9.33 -1.27
C SER A 32 -2.61 -9.20 0.05
N GLY A 33 -2.93 -8.21 0.86
CA GLY A 33 -2.11 -7.85 2.03
C GLY A 33 -0.81 -7.16 1.60
N GLY A 34 0.13 -7.02 2.53
CA GLY A 34 1.40 -6.35 2.28
C GLY A 34 1.60 -5.12 3.14
N PHE A 35 2.54 -4.28 2.73
CA PHE A 35 2.91 -3.08 3.48
C PHE A 35 3.16 -1.92 2.54
N GLU A 36 2.83 -0.73 2.99
CA GLU A 36 3.22 0.54 2.38
C GLU A 36 4.34 1.14 3.23
N ILE A 37 5.43 1.55 2.57
CA ILE A 37 6.63 2.07 3.23
C ILE A 37 6.76 3.54 2.86
N TYR A 38 6.78 4.40 3.87
CA TYR A 38 6.91 5.85 3.72
C TYR A 38 8.25 6.29 4.29
N CYS A 39 9.09 6.85 3.45
CA CYS A 39 10.40 7.38 3.82
C CYS A 39 10.60 8.78 3.21
N LYS A 40 11.68 9.45 3.58
CA LYS A 40 12.06 10.72 2.94
C LYS A 40 12.46 10.47 1.48
N ASN A 41 12.28 11.48 0.63
CA ASN A 41 12.68 11.39 -0.78
C ASN A 41 14.17 11.09 -0.96
N SER A 42 15.01 11.58 -0.05
CA SER A 42 16.46 11.28 -0.05
C SER A 42 16.80 9.81 0.15
N ASP A 43 15.89 9.05 0.76
CA ASP A 43 16.15 7.70 1.25
C ASP A 43 15.49 6.61 0.38
N VAL A 44 14.63 7.02 -0.57
CA VAL A 44 13.81 6.11 -1.36
C VAL A 44 14.65 5.13 -2.18
N GLU A 45 15.75 5.56 -2.74
CA GLU A 45 16.64 4.71 -3.53
C GLU A 45 17.27 3.61 -2.66
N GLN A 46 17.72 3.96 -1.46
CA GLN A 46 18.28 2.99 -0.51
C GLN A 46 17.23 1.98 -0.07
N VAL A 47 16.02 2.43 0.26
CA VAL A 47 14.89 1.54 0.60
C VAL A 47 14.62 0.56 -0.53
N TRP A 48 14.50 1.07 -1.76
CA TRP A 48 14.25 0.27 -2.95
C TRP A 48 15.32 -0.81 -3.15
N GLN A 49 16.58 -0.42 -3.15
CA GLN A 49 17.71 -1.35 -3.33
C GLN A 49 17.74 -2.44 -2.25
N GLN A 50 17.51 -2.08 -0.99
CA GLN A 50 17.52 -3.04 0.12
C GLN A 50 16.34 -4.02 0.05
N VAL A 51 15.16 -3.55 -0.33
CA VAL A 51 13.99 -4.42 -0.53
C VAL A 51 14.25 -5.42 -1.66
N PHE A 52 14.78 -4.96 -2.81
CA PHE A 52 15.10 -5.86 -3.92
C PHE A 52 16.21 -6.84 -3.59
N LYS A 53 17.24 -6.39 -2.87
CA LYS A 53 18.32 -7.27 -2.40
C LYS A 53 17.78 -8.36 -1.46
N ALA A 54 16.92 -8.00 -0.52
CA ALA A 54 16.33 -8.95 0.41
C ALA A 54 15.31 -9.89 -0.28
N GLY A 55 14.65 -9.43 -1.32
CA GLY A 55 13.65 -10.17 -2.07
C GLY A 55 14.18 -11.03 -3.20
N SER A 56 15.49 -10.99 -3.50
CA SER A 56 16.08 -11.67 -4.67
C SER A 56 15.80 -13.18 -4.67
N ASP A 57 15.98 -13.84 -3.53
CA ASP A 57 15.78 -15.28 -3.39
C ASP A 57 14.29 -15.69 -3.41
N TYR A 58 13.40 -14.72 -3.30
CA TYR A 58 11.95 -14.88 -3.33
C TYR A 58 11.33 -14.50 -4.69
N GLY A 59 12.16 -14.15 -5.67
CA GLY A 59 11.71 -13.80 -7.00
C GLY A 59 10.95 -12.45 -7.06
N ILE A 60 11.30 -11.49 -6.22
CA ILE A 60 10.71 -10.15 -6.23
C ILE A 60 10.84 -9.50 -7.60
N LYS A 61 9.79 -8.82 -8.04
CA LYS A 61 9.76 -8.09 -9.32
C LYS A 61 9.30 -6.66 -9.11
N PRO A 62 9.85 -5.71 -9.88
CA PRO A 62 9.30 -4.35 -9.91
C PRO A 62 7.94 -4.37 -10.59
N ILE A 63 6.96 -3.75 -9.95
CA ILE A 63 5.58 -3.67 -10.44
C ILE A 63 5.17 -2.20 -10.50
N GLY A 64 4.66 -1.79 -11.65
CA GLY A 64 4.28 -0.41 -11.92
C GLY A 64 2.81 -0.10 -11.60
N LEU A 65 2.43 1.14 -11.84
CA LEU A 65 1.08 1.67 -11.55
C LEU A 65 -0.04 0.96 -12.32
N ALA A 66 0.22 0.51 -13.56
CA ALA A 66 -0.79 -0.22 -14.34
C ALA A 66 -1.21 -1.53 -13.67
N ALA A 67 -0.26 -2.28 -13.11
CA ALA A 67 -0.58 -3.49 -12.35
C ALA A 67 -1.33 -3.17 -11.06
N ARG A 68 -0.98 -2.07 -10.38
CA ARG A 68 -1.72 -1.60 -9.20
C ARG A 68 -3.16 -1.24 -9.55
N ASP A 69 -3.39 -0.64 -10.70
CA ASP A 69 -4.74 -0.28 -11.17
C ASP A 69 -5.58 -1.51 -11.51
N THR A 70 -5.04 -2.50 -12.19
CA THR A 70 -5.76 -3.75 -12.46
C THR A 70 -6.07 -4.53 -11.19
N LEU A 71 -5.12 -4.62 -10.25
CA LEU A 71 -5.32 -5.33 -8.99
C LEU A 71 -6.41 -4.68 -8.13
N ARG A 72 -6.40 -3.35 -7.98
CA ARG A 72 -7.46 -2.66 -7.22
C ARG A 72 -8.84 -2.84 -7.87
N LEU A 73 -8.89 -2.82 -9.21
CA LEU A 73 -10.12 -2.97 -9.97
C LEU A 73 -10.72 -4.37 -9.77
N GLU A 74 -9.91 -5.41 -9.83
CA GLU A 74 -10.34 -6.80 -9.58
C GLU A 74 -10.93 -6.98 -8.16
N MET A 75 -10.45 -6.17 -7.20
CA MET A 75 -10.97 -6.14 -5.84
C MET A 75 -12.21 -5.25 -5.64
N GLY A 76 -12.64 -4.53 -6.68
CA GLY A 76 -13.73 -3.56 -6.59
C GLY A 76 -13.37 -2.28 -5.82
N TYR A 77 -12.09 -1.95 -5.70
CA TYR A 77 -11.66 -0.72 -5.03
C TYR A 77 -11.77 0.46 -5.99
N CYS A 78 -12.50 1.49 -5.57
CA CYS A 78 -12.68 2.71 -6.36
C CYS A 78 -11.38 3.50 -6.49
N LEU A 79 -11.21 4.15 -7.63
CA LEU A 79 -10.18 5.15 -7.88
C LEU A 79 -10.85 6.50 -8.13
N TYR A 80 -10.48 7.51 -7.31
CA TYR A 80 -10.99 8.87 -7.51
C TYR A 80 -10.60 9.42 -8.88
N GLY A 81 -11.55 10.05 -9.55
CA GLY A 81 -11.39 10.54 -10.91
C GLY A 81 -11.75 9.52 -12.01
N ASN A 82 -11.87 8.23 -11.64
CA ASN A 82 -12.30 7.17 -12.58
C ASN A 82 -13.69 6.64 -12.21
N ASP A 83 -13.81 6.03 -11.04
CA ASP A 83 -15.03 5.35 -10.60
C ASP A 83 -15.90 6.23 -9.69
N ILE A 84 -15.30 7.21 -9.05
CA ILE A 84 -15.92 8.15 -8.11
C ILE A 84 -15.34 9.55 -8.31
N ASN A 85 -16.14 10.55 -7.96
CA ASN A 85 -15.76 11.97 -7.98
C ASN A 85 -16.55 12.75 -6.92
N ASP A 86 -16.47 14.08 -6.94
CA ASP A 86 -17.16 14.95 -5.97
C ASP A 86 -18.70 14.89 -6.05
N ASP A 87 -19.24 14.46 -7.19
CA ASP A 87 -20.68 14.34 -7.45
C ASP A 87 -21.21 12.92 -7.16
N THR A 88 -20.35 11.97 -6.81
CA THR A 88 -20.73 10.58 -6.57
C THR A 88 -20.93 10.32 -5.09
N SER A 89 -22.14 10.00 -4.67
CA SER A 89 -22.38 9.61 -3.27
C SER A 89 -21.78 8.22 -2.96
N PRO A 90 -21.42 7.95 -1.69
CA PRO A 90 -20.91 6.63 -1.30
C PRO A 90 -21.88 5.49 -1.61
N ILE A 91 -23.18 5.74 -1.54
CA ILE A 91 -24.22 4.72 -1.82
C ILE A 91 -24.25 4.40 -3.31
N GLU A 92 -24.23 5.40 -4.19
CA GLU A 92 -24.17 5.20 -5.65
C GLU A 92 -22.89 4.48 -6.07
N ALA A 93 -21.79 4.72 -5.37
CA ALA A 93 -20.51 4.04 -5.58
C ALA A 93 -20.48 2.58 -5.06
N GLY A 94 -21.57 2.07 -4.48
CA GLY A 94 -21.58 0.74 -3.88
C GLY A 94 -20.84 0.64 -2.56
N LEU A 95 -20.52 1.78 -1.92
CA LEU A 95 -19.75 1.86 -0.67
C LEU A 95 -20.63 1.90 0.59
N GLY A 96 -21.88 1.47 0.47
CA GLY A 96 -22.83 1.43 1.60
C GLY A 96 -22.31 0.61 2.79
N TRP A 97 -21.52 -0.43 2.52
CA TRP A 97 -20.95 -1.32 3.54
C TRP A 97 -19.93 -0.64 4.47
N ILE A 98 -19.32 0.46 4.05
CA ILE A 98 -18.39 1.26 4.87
C ILE A 98 -18.99 2.57 5.36
N THR A 99 -20.16 2.93 4.87
CA THR A 99 -20.84 4.18 5.23
C THR A 99 -21.52 4.01 6.57
N LYS A 100 -21.27 4.91 7.49
CA LYS A 100 -21.95 4.98 8.80
C LYS A 100 -23.03 6.06 8.72
N PHE A 101 -24.23 5.72 9.16
CA PHE A 101 -25.37 6.60 9.25
C PHE A 101 -25.59 7.05 10.69
#